data_674b22e96c201b25fd173fc68a9705c2
#
_entry.id   674b22e96c201b25fd173fc68a9705c2
#
_cell.length_a   1.000
_cell.length_b   1.000
_cell.length_c   1.000
_cell.angle_alpha   90.00
_cell.angle_beta   90.00
_cell.angle_gamma   90.00
#
_symmetry.space_group_name_H-M   'P 1'
#
loop_
_entity.id
_entity.type
_entity.pdbx_description
1 polymer ?
#
loop_
_entity_poly.entity_id
_entity_poly.type
_entity_poly.pdbx_seq_one_letter_code
_entity_poly.pdbx_strand_id
1 'polypeptide(L)'
;MGKQRVLSSKFNMSLGYIPVIISIILCEFIIQDIAIYIGTGVGLLSSIYMWRRKGSHIPQIILYCTTGMLLLLTITSLFSTDYCPKAMFPFTLEISAIIPPLIIFLNRRRFLNYHTAQTHKCCKQFFAQGAEAAIVSARVLLLIGFLHFLIISLAILLSHPLSDTMRHVLFRVIPPCVFILSILFNQFGIYYFNKVMKHTVFVPIVTKKGDVIGKAIASEAINRKNEYIN
;
A
#
# COMPACT_ATOMS: atom_id res chain seq x y z
N MET A 1 20.96 -25.84 0.49
CA MET A 1 19.48 -25.72 0.53
C MET A 1 19.08 -24.25 0.55
N GLY A 2 18.62 -23.70 -0.58
CA GLY A 2 18.19 -22.31 -0.65
C GLY A 2 16.92 -22.09 0.15
N LYS A 3 16.90 -21.07 1.02
CA LYS A 3 15.71 -20.65 1.78
C LYS A 3 14.60 -20.28 0.79
N GLN A 4 13.63 -21.14 0.55
CA GLN A 4 12.43 -20.82 -0.22
C GLN A 4 11.63 -19.75 0.54
N ARG A 5 11.69 -18.50 0.07
CA ARG A 5 10.78 -17.44 0.54
C ARG A 5 9.46 -17.62 -0.20
N VAL A 6 8.38 -17.87 0.53
CA VAL A 6 7.03 -18.03 -0.03
C VAL A 6 6.52 -16.70 -0.57
N LEU A 7 6.73 -15.61 0.19
CA LEU A 7 6.41 -14.25 -0.20
C LEU A 7 7.69 -13.41 -0.37
N SER A 8 7.82 -12.75 -1.51
CA SER A 8 8.89 -11.80 -1.78
C SER A 8 8.57 -10.44 -1.14
N SER A 9 9.59 -9.63 -0.83
CA SER A 9 9.43 -8.21 -0.43
C SER A 9 8.68 -7.37 -1.48
N LYS A 10 8.58 -7.84 -2.73
CA LYS A 10 7.77 -7.23 -3.80
C LYS A 10 6.28 -7.16 -3.47
N PHE A 11 5.79 -7.96 -2.52
CA PHE A 11 4.42 -7.91 -2.01
C PHE A 11 4.19 -6.77 -1.00
N ASN A 12 5.22 -6.04 -0.58
CA ASN A 12 5.05 -4.85 0.25
C ASN A 12 4.55 -3.69 -0.61
N MET A 13 3.24 -3.63 -0.82
CA MET A 13 2.60 -2.55 -1.59
C MET A 13 2.68 -1.19 -0.90
N SER A 14 2.94 -1.13 0.41
CA SER A 14 3.12 0.12 1.15
C SER A 14 4.37 0.89 0.71
N LEU A 15 5.33 0.27 0.01
CA LEU A 15 6.44 0.99 -0.63
C LEU A 15 5.94 2.02 -1.66
N GLY A 16 4.72 1.87 -2.16
CA GLY A 16 4.07 2.86 -3.02
C GLY A 16 3.80 4.21 -2.34
N TYR A 17 3.93 4.32 -1.01
CA TYR A 17 3.80 5.60 -0.29
C TYR A 17 5.10 6.43 -0.26
N ILE A 18 6.23 5.89 -0.73
CA ILE A 18 7.53 6.60 -0.74
C ILE A 18 7.45 7.99 -1.38
N PRO A 19 6.79 8.21 -2.54
CA PRO A 19 6.67 9.55 -3.12
C PRO A 19 5.95 10.54 -2.20
N VAL A 20 4.92 10.10 -1.48
CA VAL A 20 4.17 10.92 -0.51
C VAL A 20 5.05 11.25 0.70
N ILE A 21 5.78 10.27 1.24
CA ILE A 21 6.72 10.49 2.35
C ILE A 21 7.76 11.53 1.98
N ILE A 22 8.33 11.44 0.78
CA ILE A 22 9.31 12.41 0.27
C ILE A 22 8.69 13.80 0.20
N SER A 23 7.48 13.95 -0.36
CA SER A 23 6.77 15.23 -0.40
C SER A 23 6.57 15.83 0.98
N ILE A 24 6.09 15.02 1.95
CA ILE A 24 5.82 15.49 3.31
C ILE A 24 7.11 15.94 3.99
N ILE A 25 8.20 15.16 3.90
CA ILE A 25 9.49 15.51 4.51
C ILE A 25 10.06 16.77 3.87
N LEU A 26 9.99 16.89 2.55
CA LEU A 26 10.49 18.07 1.85
C LEU A 26 9.72 19.35 2.19
N CYS A 27 8.43 19.25 2.54
CA CYS A 27 7.64 20.42 2.99
C CYS A 27 8.20 21.10 4.24
N GLU A 28 9.07 20.45 5.02
CA GLU A 28 9.76 21.07 6.16
C GLU A 28 10.92 21.98 5.72
N PHE A 29 11.53 21.70 4.57
CA PHE A 29 12.76 22.35 4.12
C PHE A 29 12.55 23.31 2.95
N ILE A 30 11.53 23.08 2.12
CA ILE A 30 11.27 23.84 0.89
C ILE A 30 9.80 24.26 0.78
N ILE A 31 9.52 25.09 -0.20
CA ILE A 31 8.15 25.56 -0.52
C ILE A 31 7.28 24.38 -0.88
N GLN A 32 6.03 24.37 -0.38
CA GLN A 32 5.05 23.26 -0.52
C GLN A 32 4.87 22.78 -1.95
N ASP A 33 4.72 23.72 -2.90
CA ASP A 33 4.49 23.38 -4.32
C ASP A 33 5.69 22.63 -4.91
N ILE A 34 6.91 23.06 -4.59
CA ILE A 34 8.13 22.38 -5.04
C ILE A 34 8.23 21.00 -4.43
N ALA A 35 7.86 20.84 -3.15
CA ALA A 35 7.85 19.54 -2.49
C ALA A 35 6.88 18.55 -3.16
N ILE A 36 5.66 19.01 -3.54
CA ILE A 36 4.71 18.20 -4.28
C ILE A 36 5.27 17.84 -5.68
N TYR A 37 5.85 18.80 -6.39
CA TYR A 37 6.39 18.57 -7.73
C TYR A 37 7.51 17.52 -7.70
N ILE A 38 8.41 17.57 -6.72
CA ILE A 38 9.47 16.58 -6.55
C ILE A 38 8.86 15.21 -6.25
N GLY A 39 7.91 15.12 -5.30
CA GLY A 39 7.25 13.86 -4.97
C GLY A 39 6.49 13.27 -6.15
N THR A 40 5.78 14.11 -6.91
CA THR A 40 5.10 13.70 -8.16
C THR A 40 6.10 13.18 -9.19
N GLY A 41 7.21 13.87 -9.38
CA GLY A 41 8.29 13.45 -10.27
C GLY A 41 8.86 12.08 -9.88
N VAL A 42 9.16 11.87 -8.60
CA VAL A 42 9.62 10.57 -8.07
C VAL A 42 8.57 9.48 -8.30
N GLY A 43 7.29 9.79 -8.03
CA GLY A 43 6.17 8.87 -8.26
C GLY A 43 6.03 8.46 -9.73
N LEU A 44 6.08 9.42 -10.65
CA LEU A 44 6.00 9.17 -12.09
C LEU A 44 7.18 8.35 -12.59
N LEU A 45 8.42 8.71 -12.21
CA LEU A 45 9.62 7.96 -12.59
C LEU A 45 9.56 6.52 -12.07
N SER A 46 9.15 6.33 -10.82
CA SER A 46 8.99 5.01 -10.22
C SER A 46 7.91 4.19 -10.93
N SER A 47 6.78 4.81 -11.29
CA SER A 47 5.69 4.17 -12.02
C SER A 47 6.10 3.75 -13.43
N ILE A 48 6.79 4.63 -14.16
CA ILE A 48 7.32 4.35 -15.51
C ILE A 48 8.37 3.23 -15.45
N TYR A 49 9.27 3.27 -14.48
CA TYR A 49 10.28 2.24 -14.27
C TYR A 49 9.63 0.87 -14.03
N MET A 50 8.63 0.80 -13.15
CA MET A 50 7.90 -0.43 -12.87
C MET A 50 7.14 -0.93 -14.11
N TRP A 51 6.54 -0.04 -14.88
CA TRP A 51 5.80 -0.41 -16.10
C TRP A 51 6.72 -0.93 -17.21
N ARG A 52 7.92 -0.34 -17.37
CA ARG A 52 8.90 -0.77 -18.38
C ARG A 52 9.54 -2.12 -18.07
N ARG A 53 9.57 -2.57 -16.83
CA ARG A 53 10.07 -3.89 -16.46
C ARG A 53 9.14 -4.98 -16.99
N LYS A 54 9.36 -5.42 -18.24
CA LYS A 54 8.69 -6.59 -18.85
C LYS A 54 9.11 -7.85 -18.08
N GLY A 55 8.20 -8.48 -17.36
CA GLY A 55 8.41 -9.72 -16.62
C GLY A 55 7.27 -9.93 -15.62
N SER A 56 7.19 -11.08 -14.96
CA SER A 56 6.16 -11.43 -13.96
C SER A 56 6.20 -10.49 -12.73
N HIS A 57 5.84 -9.21 -12.96
CA HIS A 57 5.83 -8.22 -11.90
C HIS A 57 4.41 -8.06 -11.36
N ILE A 58 4.33 -8.12 -10.04
CA ILE A 58 3.13 -7.79 -9.29
C ILE A 58 2.88 -6.28 -9.50
N PRO A 59 1.70 -5.89 -10.00
CA PRO A 59 1.39 -4.48 -10.22
C PRO A 59 1.41 -3.71 -8.90
N GLN A 60 2.15 -2.61 -8.86
CA GLN A 60 2.27 -1.75 -7.68
C GLN A 60 1.07 -0.77 -7.61
N ILE A 61 -0.11 -1.30 -7.31
CA ILE A 61 -1.38 -0.58 -7.37
C ILE A 61 -1.36 0.66 -6.46
N ILE A 62 -0.82 0.53 -5.25
CA ILE A 62 -0.71 1.64 -4.29
C ILE A 62 0.17 2.77 -4.86
N LEU A 63 1.30 2.43 -5.50
CA LEU A 63 2.19 3.41 -6.13
C LEU A 63 1.45 4.21 -7.22
N TYR A 64 0.69 3.54 -8.07
CA TYR A 64 -0.06 4.23 -9.13
C TYR A 64 -1.15 5.13 -8.56
N CYS A 65 -1.85 4.68 -7.52
CA CYS A 65 -2.89 5.48 -6.85
C CYS A 65 -2.29 6.71 -6.16
N THR A 66 -1.20 6.56 -5.42
CA THR A 66 -0.54 7.67 -4.72
C THR A 66 0.09 8.66 -5.69
N THR A 67 0.70 8.16 -6.77
CA THR A 67 1.24 9.03 -7.85
C THR A 67 0.13 9.81 -8.54
N GLY A 68 -1.01 9.16 -8.85
CA GLY A 68 -2.18 9.82 -9.42
C GLY A 68 -2.72 10.92 -8.49
N MET A 69 -2.75 10.67 -7.19
CA MET A 69 -3.18 11.64 -6.19
C MET A 69 -2.23 12.84 -6.09
N LEU A 70 -0.91 12.60 -6.07
CA LEU A 70 0.10 13.66 -6.09
C LEU A 70 0.01 14.49 -7.38
N LEU A 71 -0.26 13.84 -8.52
CA LEU A 71 -0.45 14.53 -9.81
C LEU A 71 -1.68 15.42 -9.79
N LEU A 72 -2.79 14.97 -9.21
CA LEU A 72 -3.98 15.81 -9.01
C LEU A 72 -3.67 17.02 -8.14
N LEU A 73 -2.94 16.82 -7.02
CA LEU A 73 -2.51 17.92 -6.16
C LEU A 73 -1.55 18.88 -6.88
N THR A 74 -0.67 18.38 -7.72
CA THR A 74 0.20 19.21 -8.58
C THR A 74 -0.63 20.09 -9.53
N ILE A 75 -1.64 19.51 -10.18
CA ILE A 75 -2.53 20.25 -11.08
C ILE A 75 -3.30 21.31 -10.30
N THR A 76 -3.86 20.97 -9.13
CA THR A 76 -4.61 21.94 -8.32
C THR A 76 -3.72 23.08 -7.80
N SER A 77 -2.47 22.82 -7.45
CA SER A 77 -1.52 23.86 -7.02
C SER A 77 -1.15 24.84 -8.14
N LEU A 78 -1.22 24.43 -9.40
CA LEU A 78 -1.01 25.33 -10.54
C LEU A 78 -2.15 26.33 -10.74
N PHE A 79 -3.37 25.98 -10.32
CA PHE A 79 -4.55 26.84 -10.48
C PHE A 79 -4.92 27.63 -9.23
N SER A 80 -4.41 27.27 -8.07
CA SER A 80 -4.76 27.89 -6.78
C SER A 80 -3.55 28.02 -5.89
N THR A 81 -3.17 29.25 -5.54
CA THR A 81 -1.97 29.54 -4.72
C THR A 81 -2.23 29.43 -3.23
N ASP A 82 -3.49 29.51 -2.77
CA ASP A 82 -3.85 29.64 -1.34
C ASP A 82 -4.81 28.56 -0.83
N TYR A 83 -4.62 27.31 -1.26
CA TYR A 83 -5.57 26.25 -0.92
C TYR A 83 -5.33 25.58 0.45
N CYS A 84 -4.21 25.84 1.13
CA CYS A 84 -3.97 25.24 2.47
C CYS A 84 -2.97 26.03 3.33
N PRO A 85 -3.24 26.21 4.64
CA PRO A 85 -2.27 26.80 5.55
C PRO A 85 -0.98 25.97 5.64
N LYS A 86 0.18 26.63 5.53
CA LYS A 86 1.50 25.98 5.52
C LYS A 86 1.71 25.03 6.72
N ALA A 87 1.15 25.35 7.87
CA ALA A 87 1.27 24.57 9.09
C ALA A 87 0.56 23.20 9.03
N MET A 88 -0.50 23.05 8.20
CA MET A 88 -1.33 21.84 8.13
C MET A 88 -1.11 21.04 6.85
N PHE A 89 -0.22 21.48 5.97
CA PHE A 89 -0.06 20.90 4.66
C PHE A 89 0.39 19.42 4.68
N PRO A 90 1.35 18.98 5.52
CA PRO A 90 1.70 17.56 5.63
C PRO A 90 0.51 16.67 6.02
N PHE A 91 -0.35 17.17 6.91
CA PHE A 91 -1.59 16.49 7.30
C PHE A 91 -2.60 16.43 6.14
N THR A 92 -2.72 17.49 5.34
CA THR A 92 -3.55 17.48 4.14
C THR A 92 -3.07 16.45 3.11
N LEU A 93 -1.76 16.30 2.93
CA LEU A 93 -1.17 15.26 2.11
C LEU A 93 -1.48 13.86 2.66
N GLU A 94 -1.44 13.68 3.98
CA GLU A 94 -1.82 12.42 4.63
C GLU A 94 -3.27 12.06 4.32
N ILE A 95 -4.21 12.98 4.57
CA ILE A 95 -5.64 12.76 4.26
C ILE A 95 -5.82 12.39 2.80
N SER A 96 -5.23 13.16 1.90
CA SER A 96 -5.34 12.94 0.45
C SER A 96 -4.81 11.57 0.04
N ALA A 97 -3.68 11.15 0.63
CA ALA A 97 -3.07 9.86 0.32
C ALA A 97 -3.80 8.66 0.94
N ILE A 98 -4.63 8.87 1.98
CA ILE A 98 -5.47 7.83 2.59
C ILE A 98 -6.73 7.54 1.74
N ILE A 99 -7.22 8.50 0.94
CA ILE A 99 -8.45 8.33 0.16
C ILE A 99 -8.40 7.13 -0.79
N PRO A 100 -7.38 6.94 -1.66
CA PRO A 100 -7.35 5.79 -2.55
C PRO A 100 -7.34 4.43 -1.82
N PRO A 101 -6.51 4.19 -0.79
CA PRO A 101 -6.58 2.99 0.04
C PRO A 101 -7.95 2.75 0.67
N LEU A 102 -8.63 3.81 1.11
CA LEU A 102 -9.97 3.72 1.66
C LEU A 102 -10.98 3.21 0.61
N ILE A 103 -10.93 3.74 -0.60
CA ILE A 103 -11.77 3.30 -1.72
C ILE A 103 -11.51 1.82 -2.04
N ILE A 104 -10.23 1.41 -2.13
CA ILE A 104 -9.84 0.01 -2.37
C ILE A 104 -10.39 -0.90 -1.27
N PHE A 105 -10.27 -0.50 -0.01
CA PHE A 105 -10.72 -1.27 1.14
C PHE A 105 -12.25 -1.42 1.19
N LEU A 106 -12.99 -0.33 0.99
CA LEU A 106 -14.45 -0.35 0.98
C LEU A 106 -15.00 -1.21 -0.17
N ASN A 107 -14.37 -1.13 -1.33
CA ASN A 107 -14.79 -1.87 -2.53
C ASN A 107 -14.00 -3.18 -2.74
N ARG A 108 -13.37 -3.74 -1.69
CA ARG A 108 -12.44 -4.88 -1.77
C ARG A 108 -12.96 -6.07 -2.58
N ARG A 109 -14.23 -6.43 -2.45
CA ARG A 109 -14.84 -7.55 -3.19
C ARG A 109 -14.93 -7.27 -4.68
N ARG A 110 -15.39 -6.08 -5.07
CA ARG A 110 -15.48 -5.65 -6.47
C ARG A 110 -14.09 -5.52 -7.07
N PHE A 111 -13.15 -4.95 -6.32
CA PHE A 111 -11.76 -4.78 -6.72
C PHE A 111 -11.07 -6.12 -7.01
N LEU A 112 -11.20 -7.12 -6.13
CA LEU A 112 -10.70 -8.47 -6.35
C LEU A 112 -11.34 -9.13 -7.58
N ASN A 113 -12.67 -9.09 -7.67
CA ASN A 113 -13.39 -9.68 -8.79
C ASN A 113 -12.98 -9.07 -10.14
N TYR A 114 -12.81 -7.76 -10.21
CA TYR A 114 -12.35 -7.06 -11.40
C TYR A 114 -10.96 -7.56 -11.84
N HIS A 115 -10.01 -7.60 -10.93
CA HIS A 115 -8.64 -8.04 -11.23
C HIS A 115 -8.53 -9.54 -11.51
N THR A 116 -9.44 -10.36 -10.98
CA THR A 116 -9.48 -11.81 -11.29
C THR A 116 -10.19 -12.10 -12.60
N ALA A 117 -11.16 -11.28 -13.01
CA ALA A 117 -11.95 -11.51 -14.23
C ALA A 117 -11.23 -11.07 -15.52
N GLN A 118 -10.49 -9.96 -15.47
CA GLN A 118 -9.95 -9.28 -16.66
C GLN A 118 -8.69 -9.90 -17.26
N THR A 119 -8.04 -10.87 -16.61
CA THR A 119 -6.68 -11.26 -16.99
C THR A 119 -6.65 -12.58 -17.76
N HIS A 120 -5.90 -12.61 -18.88
CA HIS A 120 -5.54 -13.83 -19.61
C HIS A 120 -4.94 -14.88 -18.66
N LYS A 121 -5.21 -16.15 -18.91
CA LYS A 121 -4.94 -17.30 -18.02
C LYS A 121 -3.55 -17.32 -17.37
N CYS A 122 -2.52 -16.82 -18.05
CA CYS A 122 -1.13 -16.86 -17.55
C CYS A 122 -0.80 -15.78 -16.50
N CYS A 123 -1.43 -14.58 -16.55
CA CYS A 123 -1.14 -13.47 -15.65
C CYS A 123 -2.14 -13.33 -14.49
N LYS A 124 -3.21 -14.10 -14.49
CA LYS A 124 -4.31 -14.04 -13.50
C LYS A 124 -3.82 -14.10 -12.05
N GLN A 125 -2.88 -14.99 -11.77
CA GLN A 125 -2.38 -15.22 -10.42
C GLN A 125 -1.60 -14.04 -9.86
N PHE A 126 -0.78 -13.37 -10.68
CA PHE A 126 0.01 -12.22 -10.23
C PHE A 126 -0.85 -10.99 -9.95
N PHE A 127 -1.88 -10.75 -10.78
CA PHE A 127 -2.80 -9.63 -10.57
C PHE A 127 -3.68 -9.84 -9.33
N ALA A 128 -4.19 -11.04 -9.11
CA ALA A 128 -4.97 -11.38 -7.92
C ALA A 128 -4.12 -11.22 -6.65
N GLN A 129 -2.89 -11.76 -6.64
CA GLN A 129 -1.96 -11.60 -5.52
C GLN A 129 -1.60 -10.13 -5.27
N GLY A 130 -1.41 -9.34 -6.34
CA GLY A 130 -1.17 -7.90 -6.24
C GLY A 130 -2.35 -7.16 -5.64
N ALA A 131 -3.58 -7.50 -6.03
CA ALA A 131 -4.79 -6.90 -5.48
C ALA A 131 -4.98 -7.25 -3.99
N GLU A 132 -4.74 -8.50 -3.61
CA GLU A 132 -4.78 -8.92 -2.20
C GLU A 132 -3.72 -8.20 -1.36
N ALA A 133 -2.49 -8.10 -1.85
CA ALA A 133 -1.41 -7.38 -1.17
C ALA A 133 -1.73 -5.87 -1.03
N ALA A 134 -2.38 -5.27 -2.03
CA ALA A 134 -2.83 -3.88 -1.97
C ALA A 134 -3.91 -3.67 -0.89
N ILE A 135 -4.86 -4.60 -0.77
CA ILE A 135 -5.90 -4.55 0.27
C ILE A 135 -5.29 -4.68 1.67
N VAL A 136 -4.31 -5.58 1.85
CA VAL A 136 -3.61 -5.73 3.14
C VAL A 136 -2.87 -4.44 3.49
N SER A 137 -2.12 -3.87 2.53
CA SER A 137 -1.41 -2.60 2.73
C SER A 137 -2.36 -1.44 3.02
N ALA A 138 -3.51 -1.37 2.33
CA ALA A 138 -4.55 -0.39 2.58
C ALA A 138 -5.12 -0.52 4.01
N ARG A 139 -5.39 -1.75 4.46
CA ARG A 139 -5.90 -2.01 5.81
C ARG A 139 -4.93 -1.54 6.88
N VAL A 140 -3.63 -1.83 6.74
CA VAL A 140 -2.60 -1.40 7.69
C VAL A 140 -2.51 0.11 7.76
N LEU A 141 -2.48 0.80 6.60
CA LEU A 141 -2.45 2.26 6.57
C LEU A 141 -3.70 2.88 7.20
N LEU A 142 -4.89 2.36 6.87
CA LEU A 142 -6.15 2.87 7.42
C LEU A 142 -6.22 2.71 8.93
N LEU A 143 -5.70 1.61 9.49
CA LEU A 143 -5.66 1.39 10.93
C LEU A 143 -4.74 2.41 11.62
N ILE A 144 -3.54 2.64 11.09
CA ILE A 144 -2.57 3.58 11.66
C ILE A 144 -3.08 5.02 11.49
N GLY A 145 -3.60 5.37 10.31
CA GLY A 145 -4.18 6.68 10.03
C GLY A 145 -5.40 6.97 10.92
N PHE A 146 -6.29 6.00 11.09
CA PHE A 146 -7.43 6.14 12.02
C PHE A 146 -6.96 6.39 13.46
N LEU A 147 -5.92 5.69 13.92
CA LEU A 147 -5.31 5.93 15.23
C LEU A 147 -4.77 7.36 15.35
N HIS A 148 -4.11 7.85 14.30
CA HIS A 148 -3.62 9.24 14.26
C HIS A 148 -4.77 10.25 14.33
N PHE A 149 -5.85 10.07 13.55
CA PHE A 149 -7.05 10.94 13.65
C PHE A 149 -7.69 10.92 15.05
N LEU A 150 -7.71 9.75 15.68
CA LEU A 150 -8.24 9.61 17.05
C LEU A 150 -7.36 10.39 18.05
N ILE A 151 -6.03 10.33 17.91
CA ILE A 151 -5.09 11.11 18.75
C ILE A 151 -5.30 12.61 18.55
N ILE A 152 -5.46 13.08 17.31
CA ILE A 152 -5.74 14.51 17.03
C ILE A 152 -7.07 14.92 17.68
N SER A 153 -8.12 14.13 17.49
CA SER A 153 -9.45 14.42 18.05
C SER A 153 -9.41 14.50 19.57
N LEU A 154 -8.68 13.58 20.21
CA LEU A 154 -8.51 13.56 21.67
C LEU A 154 -7.67 14.76 22.15
N ALA A 155 -6.60 15.11 21.44
CA ALA A 155 -5.77 16.25 21.76
C ALA A 155 -6.55 17.58 21.68
N ILE A 156 -7.39 17.75 20.66
CA ILE A 156 -8.26 18.93 20.52
C ILE A 156 -9.28 18.97 21.66
N LEU A 157 -9.87 17.83 22.05
CA LEU A 157 -10.87 17.76 23.10
C LEU A 157 -10.30 18.09 24.49
N LEU A 158 -9.07 17.62 24.78
CA LEU A 158 -8.45 17.75 26.10
C LEU A 158 -7.66 19.04 26.28
N SER A 159 -7.12 19.62 25.22
CA SER A 159 -6.15 20.72 25.26
C SER A 159 -6.54 21.82 24.28
N HIS A 160 -7.62 22.52 24.55
CA HIS A 160 -7.99 23.68 23.75
C HIS A 160 -7.63 25.00 24.46
N PRO A 161 -6.79 25.90 23.88
CA PRO A 161 -6.08 25.80 22.59
C PRO A 161 -4.85 24.89 22.63
N LEU A 162 -4.57 24.18 21.54
CA LEU A 162 -3.36 23.35 21.37
C LEU A 162 -2.12 24.23 21.43
N SER A 163 -1.10 23.81 22.19
CA SER A 163 0.21 24.48 22.18
C SER A 163 0.87 24.36 20.78
N ASP A 164 1.72 25.33 20.43
CA ASP A 164 2.40 25.33 19.12
C ASP A 164 3.26 24.07 18.89
N THR A 165 3.90 23.57 19.97
CA THR A 165 4.65 22.32 19.93
C THR A 165 3.76 21.11 19.62
N MET A 166 2.59 20.99 20.29
CA MET A 166 1.65 19.93 20.00
C MET A 166 1.12 20.02 18.57
N ARG A 167 0.81 21.23 18.11
CA ARG A 167 0.37 21.45 16.73
C ARG A 167 1.44 21.01 15.71
N HIS A 168 2.70 21.39 15.94
CA HIS A 168 3.81 20.99 15.08
C HIS A 168 3.96 19.45 15.04
N VAL A 169 3.95 18.80 16.19
CA VAL A 169 4.09 17.32 16.26
C VAL A 169 2.93 16.63 15.56
N LEU A 170 1.68 16.97 15.87
CA LEU A 170 0.50 16.30 15.36
C LEU A 170 0.33 16.48 13.84
N PHE A 171 0.55 17.68 13.33
CA PHE A 171 0.22 17.99 11.92
C PHE A 171 1.42 17.92 10.96
N ARG A 172 2.65 17.84 11.47
CA ARG A 172 3.87 17.81 10.64
C ARG A 172 4.71 16.57 10.85
N VAL A 173 4.99 16.19 12.11
CA VAL A 173 5.92 15.08 12.41
C VAL A 173 5.22 13.72 12.30
N ILE A 174 3.99 13.58 12.79
CA ILE A 174 3.28 12.30 12.78
C ILE A 174 2.87 11.85 11.37
N PRO A 175 2.40 12.71 10.44
CA PRO A 175 1.99 12.27 9.10
C PRO A 175 3.02 11.42 8.35
N PRO A 176 4.30 11.78 8.21
CA PRO A 176 5.28 10.90 7.57
C PRO A 176 5.50 9.61 8.36
N CYS A 177 5.42 9.64 9.70
CA CYS A 177 5.56 8.47 10.54
C CYS A 177 4.44 7.44 10.29
N VAL A 178 3.21 7.86 10.01
CA VAL A 178 2.07 7.00 9.66
C VAL A 178 2.41 6.14 8.45
N PHE A 179 2.96 6.73 7.39
CA PHE A 179 3.35 5.99 6.18
C PHE A 179 4.57 5.09 6.42
N ILE A 180 5.58 5.57 7.14
CA ILE A 180 6.77 4.79 7.48
C ILE A 180 6.37 3.56 8.30
N LEU A 181 5.54 3.74 9.33
CA LEU A 181 5.02 2.63 10.14
C LEU A 181 4.21 1.66 9.30
N SER A 182 3.39 2.14 8.37
CA SER A 182 2.66 1.26 7.44
C SER A 182 3.61 0.38 6.61
N ILE A 183 4.71 0.94 6.10
CA ILE A 183 5.73 0.16 5.36
C ILE A 183 6.37 -0.89 6.27
N LEU A 184 6.75 -0.50 7.49
CA LEU A 184 7.40 -1.40 8.45
C LEU A 184 6.47 -2.53 8.90
N PHE A 185 5.22 -2.25 9.24
CA PHE A 185 4.25 -3.27 9.63
C PHE A 185 3.94 -4.25 8.50
N ASN A 186 3.81 -3.77 7.27
CA ASN A 186 3.65 -4.65 6.11
C ASN A 186 4.90 -5.52 5.89
N GLN A 187 6.09 -4.97 6.03
CA GLN A 187 7.33 -5.74 5.90
C GLN A 187 7.45 -6.79 7.00
N PHE A 188 7.07 -6.43 8.23
CA PHE A 188 7.04 -7.35 9.35
C PHE A 188 6.01 -8.47 9.13
N GLY A 189 4.83 -8.13 8.62
CA GLY A 189 3.79 -9.10 8.26
C GLY A 189 4.28 -10.13 7.24
N ILE A 190 4.97 -9.69 6.19
CA ILE A 190 5.59 -10.58 5.18
C ILE A 190 6.66 -11.47 5.81
N TYR A 191 7.51 -10.91 6.68
CA TYR A 191 8.53 -11.66 7.39
C TYR A 191 7.92 -12.74 8.30
N TYR A 192 6.92 -12.36 9.09
CA TYR A 192 6.21 -13.27 9.99
C TYR A 192 5.52 -14.39 9.22
N PHE A 193 4.80 -14.05 8.14
CA PHE A 193 4.17 -15.04 7.27
C PHE A 193 5.20 -16.04 6.70
N ASN A 194 6.33 -15.55 6.19
CA ASN A 194 7.39 -16.42 5.68
C ASN A 194 7.99 -17.32 6.78
N LYS A 195 8.06 -16.83 8.03
CA LYS A 195 8.55 -17.61 9.17
C LYS A 195 7.57 -18.72 9.53
N VAL A 196 6.27 -18.44 9.58
CA VAL A 196 5.22 -19.43 9.87
C VAL A 196 5.14 -20.47 8.76
N MET A 197 5.19 -20.04 7.50
CA MET A 197 5.10 -20.92 6.34
C MET A 197 6.38 -21.71 6.04
N LYS A 198 7.48 -21.44 6.74
CA LYS A 198 8.75 -22.16 6.55
C LYS A 198 8.65 -23.66 6.80
N HIS A 199 7.76 -24.07 7.70
CA HIS A 199 7.53 -25.47 8.09
C HIS A 199 6.36 -26.10 7.33
N THR A 200 5.71 -25.38 6.44
CA THR A 200 4.54 -25.84 5.69
C THR A 200 5.01 -26.50 4.40
N VAL A 201 4.63 -27.75 4.19
CA VAL A 201 4.92 -28.47 2.94
C VAL A 201 3.86 -28.09 1.92
N PHE A 202 4.29 -27.58 0.78
CA PHE A 202 3.41 -27.28 -0.35
C PHE A 202 3.47 -28.40 -1.36
N VAL A 203 2.31 -28.88 -1.81
CA VAL A 203 2.17 -29.83 -2.90
C VAL A 203 1.63 -29.10 -4.15
N PRO A 204 2.14 -29.45 -5.35
CA PRO A 204 1.61 -28.87 -6.58
C PRO A 204 0.20 -29.39 -6.85
N ILE A 205 -0.71 -28.49 -7.23
CA ILE A 205 -2.02 -28.84 -7.76
C ILE A 205 -1.83 -29.01 -9.27
N VAL A 206 -2.12 -30.20 -9.80
CA VAL A 206 -1.95 -30.51 -11.22
C VAL A 206 -3.30 -30.75 -11.90
N THR A 207 -3.40 -30.42 -13.18
CA THR A 207 -4.54 -30.78 -14.01
C THR A 207 -4.53 -32.28 -14.29
N LYS A 208 -5.64 -32.84 -14.83
CA LYS A 208 -5.69 -34.22 -15.36
C LYS A 208 -4.63 -34.50 -16.46
N LYS A 209 -4.10 -33.44 -17.07
CA LYS A 209 -3.03 -33.49 -18.09
C LYS A 209 -1.62 -33.40 -17.51
N GLY A 210 -1.46 -33.23 -16.18
CA GLY A 210 -0.17 -33.09 -15.52
C GLY A 210 0.38 -31.66 -15.41
N ASP A 211 -0.34 -30.65 -15.93
CA ASP A 211 0.10 -29.25 -15.84
C ASP A 211 -0.08 -28.69 -14.43
N VAL A 212 0.92 -28.04 -13.87
CA VAL A 212 0.86 -27.41 -12.54
C VAL A 212 0.02 -26.14 -12.62
N ILE A 213 -1.14 -26.14 -11.92
CA ILE A 213 -2.08 -25.02 -11.89
C ILE A 213 -1.86 -24.13 -10.66
N GLY A 214 -1.29 -24.68 -9.56
CA GLY A 214 -1.10 -23.97 -8.31
C GLY A 214 -0.35 -24.78 -7.28
N LYS A 215 -0.36 -24.28 -6.04
CA LYS A 215 0.21 -24.98 -4.88
C LYS A 215 -0.81 -24.97 -3.75
N ALA A 216 -1.01 -26.10 -3.09
CA ALA A 216 -1.82 -26.22 -1.87
C ALA A 216 -0.95 -26.62 -0.69
N ILE A 217 -1.43 -26.36 0.51
CA ILE A 217 -0.80 -26.84 1.74
C ILE A 217 -1.06 -28.36 1.82
N ALA A 218 -0.02 -29.16 2.05
CA ALA A 218 -0.10 -30.60 2.06
C ALA A 218 -1.19 -31.15 3.02
N SER A 219 -1.32 -30.57 4.21
CA SER A 219 -2.36 -30.95 5.18
C SER A 219 -3.79 -30.69 4.66
N GLU A 220 -4.00 -29.58 3.94
CA GLU A 220 -5.29 -29.26 3.38
C GLU A 220 -5.61 -30.12 2.14
N ALA A 221 -4.61 -30.41 1.31
CA ALA A 221 -4.72 -31.31 0.17
C ALA A 221 -5.07 -32.74 0.59
N ILE A 222 -4.50 -33.22 1.70
CA ILE A 222 -4.81 -34.54 2.26
C ILE A 222 -6.24 -34.59 2.81
N ASN A 223 -6.68 -33.54 3.51
CA ASN A 223 -8.04 -33.51 4.07
C ASN A 223 -9.13 -33.42 2.97
N ARG A 224 -8.84 -32.77 1.82
CA ARG A 224 -9.77 -32.69 0.69
C ARG A 224 -9.74 -33.88 -0.26
N LYS A 225 -8.87 -34.86 -0.01
CA LYS A 225 -8.76 -36.07 -0.85
C LYS A 225 -10.09 -36.80 -1.02
N ASN A 226 -10.97 -36.74 -0.02
CA ASN A 226 -12.27 -37.40 -0.04
C ASN A 226 -13.37 -36.62 -0.81
N GLU A 227 -13.17 -35.32 -1.11
CA GLU A 227 -14.15 -34.49 -1.83
C GLU A 227 -14.00 -34.58 -3.36
N TYR A 228 -12.85 -35.04 -3.88
CA TYR A 228 -12.54 -35.07 -5.32
C TYR A 228 -12.46 -36.47 -5.91
N ILE A 229 -12.84 -37.51 -5.16
CA ILE A 229 -12.84 -38.92 -5.60
C ILE A 229 -14.26 -39.43 -5.95
N ASN A 230 -15.28 -38.60 -5.87
CA ASN A 230 -16.64 -38.95 -6.32
C ASN A 230 -16.95 -38.37 -7.70
#